data_c309b2458bc9d15909891fa1d1a9b249
#
_entry.id   c309b2458bc9d15909891fa1d1a9b249
#
_cell.length_a   1.000
_cell.length_b   1.000
_cell.length_c   1.000
_cell.angle_alpha   90.00
_cell.angle_beta   90.00
_cell.angle_gamma   90.00
#
_symmetry.space_group_name_H-M   'P 1'
#
loop_
_entity.id
_entity.type
_entity.pdbx_description
1 polymer ?
#
loop_
_entity_poly.entity_id
_entity_poly.type
_entity_poly.pdbx_seq_one_letter_code
_entity_poly.pdbx_strand_id
1 'polypeptide(L)'
;MTFRISRRLSRRRFLSTAGAGAIGALAVPYLSRAADRPVVTSGVQSGDVGADGGVVWARADRPSQMLVEVATTESFANTRTLSPIAALPESDFTAKMLLENLPAGQQIFYRVRFRDLAHIGIESEPVCARSRNRTR
;
A
#
# COMPACT_ATOMS: atom_id res chain seq x y z
N MET A 1 -32.49 -54.36 49.83
CA MET A 1 -32.88 -52.97 50.10
C MET A 1 -31.95 -52.04 49.25
N THR A 2 -32.46 -51.56 48.10
CA THR A 2 -31.67 -50.89 47.11
C THR A 2 -31.94 -49.38 47.16
N PHE A 3 -31.03 -48.57 47.70
CA PHE A 3 -31.17 -47.13 47.73
C PHE A 3 -30.74 -46.54 46.41
N ARG A 4 -31.67 -46.07 45.60
CA ARG A 4 -31.42 -45.27 44.44
C ARG A 4 -31.29 -43.79 44.86
N ILE A 5 -30.11 -43.27 44.90
CA ILE A 5 -29.85 -41.83 45.07
C ILE A 5 -29.93 -41.17 43.66
N SER A 6 -31.09 -40.61 43.36
CA SER A 6 -31.28 -39.77 42.21
C SER A 6 -30.69 -38.36 42.50
N ARG A 7 -29.47 -38.10 42.07
CA ARG A 7 -28.92 -36.75 42.11
C ARG A 7 -29.58 -35.93 41.00
N ARG A 8 -30.52 -35.09 41.40
CA ARG A 8 -31.05 -34.04 40.52
C ARG A 8 -29.95 -33.00 40.32
N LEU A 9 -29.39 -32.95 39.12
CA LEU A 9 -28.49 -31.88 38.71
C LEU A 9 -29.30 -30.59 38.60
N SER A 10 -29.02 -29.64 39.51
CA SER A 10 -29.63 -28.32 39.50
C SER A 10 -29.19 -27.53 38.28
N ARG A 11 -30.17 -26.97 37.56
CA ARG A 11 -29.93 -26.11 36.40
C ARG A 11 -28.96 -24.94 36.68
N ARG A 12 -28.83 -24.52 37.94
CA ARG A 12 -27.89 -23.50 38.39
C ARG A 12 -26.42 -23.92 38.31
N ARG A 13 -26.13 -25.22 38.49
CA ARG A 13 -24.72 -25.69 38.38
C ARG A 13 -24.26 -25.88 36.96
N PHE A 14 -25.20 -26.04 36.01
CA PHE A 14 -24.83 -26.11 34.58
C PHE A 14 -24.42 -24.76 34.01
N LEU A 15 -24.99 -23.66 34.52
CA LEU A 15 -24.67 -22.31 34.07
C LEU A 15 -23.37 -21.77 34.67
N SER A 16 -22.86 -22.31 35.79
CA SER A 16 -21.62 -21.87 36.40
C SER A 16 -20.37 -22.56 35.83
N THR A 17 -20.51 -23.67 35.11
CA THR A 17 -19.39 -24.37 34.48
C THR A 17 -19.21 -24.00 33.01
N ALA A 18 -20.19 -23.32 32.39
CA ALA A 18 -20.07 -22.82 31.01
C ALA A 18 -19.38 -21.46 30.89
N GLY A 19 -19.04 -20.83 32.00
CA GLY A 19 -18.46 -19.47 32.04
C GLY A 19 -16.93 -19.38 32.01
N ALA A 20 -16.21 -20.51 32.07
CA ALA A 20 -14.75 -20.50 32.23
C ALA A 20 -13.98 -20.90 30.96
N GLY A 21 -14.60 -20.95 29.79
CA GLY A 21 -13.98 -21.46 28.57
C GLY A 21 -14.04 -20.53 27.35
N ALA A 22 -14.56 -19.32 27.48
CA ALA A 22 -14.61 -18.36 26.40
C ALA A 22 -13.69 -17.16 26.71
N ILE A 23 -12.40 -17.44 26.87
CA ILE A 23 -11.43 -16.44 26.40
C ILE A 23 -11.50 -16.58 24.88
N GLY A 24 -12.56 -16.00 24.31
CA GLY A 24 -12.62 -15.73 22.89
C GLY A 24 -11.35 -14.96 22.60
N ALA A 25 -10.47 -15.52 21.78
CA ALA A 25 -9.55 -14.72 21.02
C ALA A 25 -10.43 -13.63 20.42
N LEU A 26 -10.38 -12.43 21.00
CA LEU A 26 -10.86 -11.23 20.35
C LEU A 26 -10.01 -11.19 19.09
N ALA A 27 -10.55 -11.74 18.00
CA ALA A 27 -10.07 -11.43 16.68
C ALA A 27 -10.14 -9.91 16.66
N VAL A 28 -8.99 -9.29 16.94
CA VAL A 28 -8.83 -7.85 16.73
C VAL A 28 -9.28 -7.67 15.30
N PRO A 29 -10.41 -6.99 15.05
CA PRO A 29 -10.84 -6.79 13.68
C PRO A 29 -9.63 -6.17 13.00
N TYR A 30 -9.17 -6.82 11.95
CA TYR A 30 -8.14 -6.27 11.08
C TYR A 30 -8.78 -5.03 10.45
N LEU A 31 -8.79 -3.95 11.24
CA LEU A 31 -9.24 -2.66 10.77
C LEU A 31 -8.40 -2.39 9.55
N SER A 32 -9.06 -2.33 8.42
CA SER A 32 -8.45 -1.98 7.15
C SER A 32 -7.58 -0.76 7.39
N ARG A 33 -6.27 -0.93 7.37
CA ARG A 33 -5.30 0.13 7.61
C ARG A 33 -5.21 1.10 6.44
N ALA A 34 -6.31 1.32 5.74
CA ALA A 34 -6.38 2.33 4.69
C ALA A 34 -6.00 3.71 5.22
N ALA A 35 -6.34 4.02 6.48
CA ALA A 35 -5.94 5.25 7.15
C ALA A 35 -4.45 5.31 7.51
N ASP A 36 -3.77 4.16 7.59
CA ASP A 36 -2.35 4.08 7.94
C ASP A 36 -1.43 4.05 6.72
N ARG A 37 -1.99 4.02 5.51
CA ARG A 37 -1.20 4.03 4.27
C ARG A 37 -0.69 5.42 3.94
N PRO A 38 0.53 5.56 3.40
CA PRO A 38 0.96 6.81 2.80
C PRO A 38 -0.04 7.29 1.74
N VAL A 39 -0.18 8.58 1.61
CA VAL A 39 -1.08 9.21 0.63
C VAL A 39 -0.27 10.07 -0.32
N VAL A 40 -0.56 9.97 -1.61
CA VAL A 40 -0.05 10.89 -2.63
C VAL A 40 -0.88 12.18 -2.55
N THR A 41 -0.34 13.23 -1.94
CA THR A 41 -1.11 14.42 -1.54
C THR A 41 -1.44 15.38 -2.68
N SER A 42 -0.62 15.42 -3.73
CA SER A 42 -0.72 16.42 -4.81
C SER A 42 -0.75 15.79 -6.20
N GLY A 43 -1.11 14.50 -6.26
CA GLY A 43 -1.01 13.74 -7.49
C GLY A 43 0.42 13.49 -7.94
N VAL A 44 0.57 13.07 -9.18
CA VAL A 44 1.86 12.80 -9.81
C VAL A 44 2.03 13.73 -10.99
N GLN A 45 3.20 14.34 -11.11
CA GLN A 45 3.51 15.24 -12.24
C GLN A 45 4.72 14.73 -13.01
N SER A 46 4.71 14.98 -14.30
CA SER A 46 5.86 14.75 -15.17
C SER A 46 6.29 16.03 -15.86
N GLY A 47 7.59 16.19 -16.05
CA GLY A 47 8.21 17.33 -16.71
C GLY A 47 9.46 16.92 -17.46
N ASP A 48 10.09 17.88 -18.14
CA ASP A 48 11.30 17.70 -18.93
C ASP A 48 11.26 16.51 -19.90
N VAL A 49 10.10 16.33 -20.55
CA VAL A 49 9.88 15.21 -21.44
C VAL A 49 10.71 15.37 -22.69
N GLY A 50 11.76 14.56 -22.78
CA GLY A 50 12.67 14.45 -23.93
C GLY A 50 12.26 13.34 -24.90
N ALA A 51 13.21 12.98 -25.78
CA ALA A 51 13.04 11.89 -26.73
C ALA A 51 13.15 10.51 -26.04
N ASP A 52 13.95 10.42 -24.99
CA ASP A 52 14.33 9.17 -24.31
C ASP A 52 14.05 9.16 -22.82
N GLY A 53 13.39 10.18 -22.28
CA GLY A 53 13.11 10.24 -20.86
C GLY A 53 12.33 11.46 -20.41
N GLY A 54 12.25 11.63 -19.10
CA GLY A 54 11.58 12.73 -18.44
C GLY A 54 11.77 12.65 -16.94
N VAL A 55 11.21 13.60 -16.21
CA VAL A 55 11.21 13.61 -14.74
C VAL A 55 9.78 13.37 -14.24
N VAL A 56 9.66 12.49 -13.28
CA VAL A 56 8.41 12.28 -12.52
C VAL A 56 8.64 12.74 -11.10
N TRP A 57 7.69 13.46 -10.53
CA TRP A 57 7.72 13.82 -9.14
C TRP A 57 6.35 13.67 -8.47
N ALA A 58 6.38 13.37 -7.20
CA ALA A 58 5.22 13.24 -6.36
C ALA A 58 5.56 13.59 -4.92
N ARG A 59 4.55 13.90 -4.14
CA ARG A 59 4.65 14.21 -2.72
C ARG A 59 3.83 13.24 -1.89
N ALA A 60 4.43 12.72 -0.83
CA ALA A 60 3.74 11.92 0.18
C ALA A 60 3.27 12.80 1.35
N ASP A 61 2.46 12.22 2.24
CA ASP A 61 2.03 12.85 3.49
C ASP A 61 2.98 12.56 4.67
N ARG A 62 3.97 11.68 4.47
CA ARG A 62 4.89 11.19 5.52
C ARG A 62 6.21 10.69 4.94
N PRO A 63 7.23 10.43 5.80
CA PRO A 63 8.49 9.82 5.35
C PRO A 63 8.22 8.49 4.63
N SER A 64 8.61 8.41 3.37
CA SER A 64 8.28 7.30 2.48
C SER A 64 9.36 7.08 1.42
N GLN A 65 9.28 5.97 0.71
CA GLN A 65 10.03 5.73 -0.52
C GLN A 65 9.10 5.78 -1.72
N MET A 66 9.41 6.60 -2.69
CA MET A 66 8.71 6.64 -3.97
C MET A 66 9.14 5.45 -4.83
N LEU A 67 8.17 4.67 -5.25
CA LEU A 67 8.30 3.55 -6.16
C LEU A 67 7.68 3.94 -7.49
N VAL A 68 8.43 3.82 -8.58
CA VAL A 68 7.95 4.15 -9.92
C VAL A 68 8.09 2.93 -10.81
N GLU A 69 7.02 2.61 -11.50
CA GLU A 69 6.97 1.58 -12.54
C GLU A 69 6.56 2.25 -13.85
N VAL A 70 7.26 1.88 -14.91
CA VAL A 70 7.00 2.40 -16.26
C VAL A 70 6.67 1.26 -17.23
N ALA A 71 5.79 1.52 -18.17
CA ALA A 71 5.39 0.59 -19.21
C ALA A 71 5.06 1.33 -20.50
N THR A 72 5.10 0.62 -21.61
CA THR A 72 4.67 1.13 -22.93
C THR A 72 3.20 0.81 -23.23
N THR A 73 2.54 0.07 -22.34
CA THR A 73 1.13 -0.30 -22.45
C THR A 73 0.38 0.08 -21.18
N GLU A 74 -0.86 0.51 -21.34
CA GLU A 74 -1.73 0.88 -20.22
C GLU A 74 -2.01 -0.26 -19.26
N SER A 75 -1.96 -1.50 -19.75
CA SER A 75 -2.13 -2.71 -18.94
C SER A 75 -0.94 -3.03 -18.03
N PHE A 76 0.18 -2.30 -18.16
CA PHE A 76 1.42 -2.59 -17.45
C PHE A 76 1.93 -4.04 -17.63
N ALA A 77 1.70 -4.62 -18.84
CA ALA A 77 2.10 -6.00 -19.14
C ALA A 77 3.63 -6.20 -19.09
N ASN A 78 4.39 -5.21 -19.55
CA ASN A 78 5.87 -5.21 -19.53
C ASN A 78 6.35 -4.03 -18.71
N THR A 79 6.42 -4.20 -17.41
CA THR A 79 6.75 -3.14 -16.47
C THR A 79 8.24 -3.14 -16.14
N ARG A 80 8.86 -1.97 -16.20
CA ARG A 80 10.18 -1.71 -15.65
C ARG A 80 10.04 -0.97 -14.33
N THR A 81 10.54 -1.56 -13.26
CA THR A 81 10.57 -0.94 -11.93
C THR A 81 11.88 -0.19 -11.77
N LEU A 82 11.81 1.03 -11.28
CA LEU A 82 12.97 1.88 -11.01
C LEU A 82 13.40 1.77 -9.55
N SER A 83 14.66 2.10 -9.27
CA SER A 83 15.19 2.10 -7.91
C SER A 83 14.43 3.11 -7.04
N PRO A 84 14.00 2.72 -5.82
CA PRO A 84 13.23 3.62 -4.95
C PRO A 84 14.01 4.88 -4.56
N ILE A 85 13.31 6.00 -4.43
CA ILE A 85 13.86 7.27 -3.93
C ILE A 85 13.13 7.68 -2.65
N ALA A 86 13.88 8.11 -1.64
CA ALA A 86 13.33 8.59 -0.39
C ALA A 86 12.65 9.96 -0.54
N ALA A 87 11.48 10.09 0.06
CA ALA A 87 10.72 11.31 0.24
C ALA A 87 10.72 11.63 1.74
N LEU A 88 11.59 12.54 2.15
CA LEU A 88 11.89 12.83 3.55
C LEU A 88 11.44 14.24 3.94
N PRO A 89 11.39 14.57 5.24
CA PRO A 89 11.01 15.91 5.71
C PRO A 89 11.83 17.03 5.08
N GLU A 90 13.12 16.81 4.83
CA GLU A 90 14.04 17.79 4.23
C GLU A 90 13.62 18.21 2.82
N SER A 91 12.91 17.36 2.11
CA SER A 91 12.33 17.63 0.78
C SER A 91 10.83 17.90 0.82
N ASP A 92 10.27 18.17 2.00
CA ASP A 92 8.84 18.27 2.22
C ASP A 92 8.08 17.04 1.70
N PHE A 93 8.63 15.86 1.96
CA PHE A 93 8.14 14.55 1.50
C PHE A 93 7.98 14.43 -0.01
N THR A 94 8.68 15.26 -0.77
CA THR A 94 8.71 15.22 -2.24
C THR A 94 9.86 14.36 -2.71
N ALA A 95 9.61 13.51 -3.70
CA ALA A 95 10.63 12.77 -4.42
C ALA A 95 10.55 13.06 -5.92
N LYS A 96 11.71 13.08 -6.58
CA LYS A 96 11.85 13.26 -8.02
C LYS A 96 12.62 12.09 -8.59
N MET A 97 12.15 11.54 -9.69
CA MET A 97 12.81 10.43 -10.37
C MET A 97 13.01 10.73 -11.82
N LEU A 98 14.24 10.59 -12.28
CA LEU A 98 14.59 10.66 -13.68
C LEU A 98 14.23 9.34 -14.36
N LEU A 99 13.43 9.43 -15.40
CA LEU A 99 13.11 8.31 -16.28
C LEU A 99 14.07 8.39 -17.47
N GLU A 100 14.84 7.33 -17.69
CA GLU A 100 15.81 7.25 -18.77
C GLU A 100 15.57 6.02 -19.64
N ASN A 101 16.15 6.03 -20.83
CA ASN A 101 16.08 4.90 -21.76
C ASN A 101 14.63 4.50 -22.09
N LEU A 102 13.78 5.49 -22.32
CA LEU A 102 12.42 5.30 -22.78
C LEU A 102 12.36 5.40 -24.31
N PRO A 103 11.48 4.65 -24.97
CA PRO A 103 11.34 4.70 -26.42
C PRO A 103 10.84 6.06 -26.89
N ALA A 104 11.50 6.61 -27.91
CA ALA A 104 11.14 7.90 -28.49
C ALA A 104 9.80 7.84 -29.24
N GLY A 105 9.05 8.93 -29.22
CA GLY A 105 7.80 9.08 -29.94
C GLY A 105 6.63 8.22 -29.44
N GLN A 106 6.82 7.47 -28.39
CA GLN A 106 5.81 6.59 -27.81
C GLN A 106 5.13 7.20 -26.58
N GLN A 107 3.94 6.72 -26.30
CA GLN A 107 3.25 6.99 -25.05
C GLN A 107 3.82 6.09 -23.97
N ILE A 108 4.18 6.69 -22.87
CA ILE A 108 4.70 6.00 -21.69
C ILE A 108 3.65 6.10 -20.59
N PHE A 109 3.35 4.96 -20.02
CA PHE A 109 2.50 4.84 -18.85
C PHE A 109 3.40 4.65 -17.63
N TYR A 110 3.08 5.32 -16.55
CA TYR A 110 3.78 5.14 -15.29
C TYR A 110 2.80 5.14 -14.13
N ARG A 111 3.16 4.42 -13.09
CA ARG A 111 2.45 4.44 -11.82
C ARG A 111 3.41 4.66 -10.69
N VAL A 112 2.97 5.47 -9.74
CA VAL A 112 3.73 5.87 -8.58
C VAL A 112 3.02 5.37 -7.33
N ARG A 113 3.79 4.79 -6.42
CA ARG A 113 3.36 4.43 -5.07
C ARG A 113 4.37 4.95 -4.08
N PHE A 114 3.93 5.17 -2.86
CA PHE A 114 4.81 5.43 -1.73
C PHE A 114 4.78 4.26 -0.76
N ARG A 115 5.95 3.81 -0.34
CA ARG A 115 6.13 2.83 0.72
C ARG A 115 6.49 3.54 2.01
N ASP A 116 5.77 3.25 3.09
CA ASP A 116 6.03 3.83 4.39
C ASP A 116 7.41 3.39 4.92
N LEU A 117 8.20 4.33 5.44
CA LEU A 117 9.50 4.03 6.03
C LEU A 117 9.40 3.53 7.47
N ALA A 118 8.34 3.89 8.18
CA ALA A 118 8.12 3.45 9.56
C ALA A 118 7.46 2.07 9.63
N HIS A 119 6.68 1.70 8.61
CA HIS A 119 5.90 0.46 8.59
C HIS A 119 6.18 -0.34 7.32
N ILE A 120 7.05 -1.32 7.43
CA ILE A 120 7.46 -2.19 6.31
C ILE A 120 6.24 -2.88 5.70
N GLY A 121 6.15 -2.84 4.37
CA GLY A 121 5.10 -3.51 3.61
C GLY A 121 3.80 -2.71 3.48
N ILE A 122 3.72 -1.50 4.04
CA ILE A 122 2.58 -0.61 3.86
C ILE A 122 2.87 0.35 2.70
N GLU A 123 2.03 0.29 1.67
CA GLU A 123 2.16 1.10 0.46
C GLU A 123 0.86 1.88 0.20
N SER A 124 1.00 3.05 -0.43
CA SER A 124 -0.12 3.84 -0.92
C SER A 124 -0.87 3.13 -2.05
N GLU A 125 -2.07 3.59 -2.34
CA GLU A 125 -2.71 3.26 -3.61
C GLU A 125 -1.85 3.80 -4.76
N PRO A 126 -1.79 3.08 -5.90
CA PRO A 126 -1.05 3.54 -7.06
C PRO A 126 -1.74 4.73 -7.73
N VAL A 127 -0.97 5.74 -8.08
CA VAL A 127 -1.42 6.81 -8.96
C VAL A 127 -0.85 6.58 -10.35
N CYS A 128 -1.72 6.36 -11.32
CA CYS A 128 -1.35 6.11 -12.70
C CYS A 128 -1.40 7.40 -13.50
N ALA A 129 -0.41 7.60 -14.36
CA ALA A 129 -0.36 8.71 -15.28
C ALA A 129 0.33 8.30 -16.59
N ARG A 130 0.31 9.18 -17.57
CA ARG A 130 0.91 8.95 -18.88
C ARG A 130 1.62 10.20 -19.38
N SER A 131 2.68 9.99 -20.13
CA SER A 131 3.44 11.02 -20.82
C SER A 131 3.74 10.56 -22.25
N ARG A 132 3.96 11.47 -23.16
CA ARG A 132 4.40 11.13 -24.51
C ARG A 132 5.80 11.66 -24.71
N ASN A 133 6.74 10.77 -25.00
CA ASN A 133 8.09 11.16 -25.35
C ASN A 133 8.11 11.87 -26.71
N ARG A 134 9.02 12.83 -26.84
CA ARG A 134 9.23 13.53 -28.11
C ARG A 134 9.82 12.57 -29.14
N THR A 135 9.47 12.80 -30.40
CA THR A 135 10.20 12.20 -31.53
C THR A 135 11.59 12.82 -31.60
N ARG A 136 12.56 12.05 -32.03
CA ARG A 136 13.91 12.55 -32.30
C ARG A 136 13.92 13.46 -33.54
#